data_691ac9a3bfd8ad75999d0aa100de9364
#
_entry.id   691ac9a3bfd8ad75999d0aa100de9364
#
_cell.length_a   1.000
_cell.length_b   1.000
_cell.length_c   1.000
_cell.angle_alpha   90.00
_cell.angle_beta   90.00
_cell.angle_gamma   90.00
#
_symmetry.space_group_name_H-M   'P 1'
#
loop_
_entity.id
_entity.type
_entity.pdbx_description
1 polymer ?
#
loop_
_entity_poly.entity_id
_entity_poly.type
_entity_poly.pdbx_seq_one_letter_code
_entity_poly.pdbx_strand_id
1 'polypeptide(L)'
;MANLIGRTPSSVAMRLVNYASLDPMLQSRGVQGLAGGAEKCRSYWDEFSNNQEALLFECERIRASYEQTSVENKYRDLLKDIPDSLVGESRASLVQIRVNQSVFRQIVLANYGYKCALSGIDIPDLLVASHVIPWSENAQERMNPKNGICLSSLYDKAFDKGLISFSDQYHVMFSSRLKENVGKDYFAQYFDPI
;
A
#
# COMPACT_ATOMS: atom_id res chain seq x y z
N MET A 1 -12.14 -6.81 -12.45
CA MET A 1 -13.11 -6.49 -11.37
C MET A 1 -14.57 -6.57 -11.84
N ALA A 2 -15.02 -5.85 -12.85
CA ALA A 2 -16.42 -5.86 -13.28
C ALA A 2 -16.98 -7.29 -13.49
N ASN A 3 -16.25 -8.14 -14.18
CA ASN A 3 -16.64 -9.54 -14.41
C ASN A 3 -16.75 -10.36 -13.11
N LEU A 4 -15.84 -10.13 -12.14
CA LEU A 4 -15.85 -10.84 -10.86
C LEU A 4 -17.17 -10.59 -10.09
N ILE A 5 -17.67 -9.36 -10.11
CA ILE A 5 -18.88 -8.95 -9.40
C ILE A 5 -20.15 -9.02 -10.28
N GLY A 6 -20.07 -9.63 -11.47
CA GLY A 6 -21.20 -9.77 -12.39
C GLY A 6 -21.77 -8.43 -12.90
N ARG A 7 -20.91 -7.41 -13.07
CA ARG A 7 -21.31 -6.07 -13.54
C ARG A 7 -20.61 -5.72 -14.83
N THR A 8 -21.19 -4.79 -15.59
CA THR A 8 -20.54 -4.24 -16.78
C THR A 8 -19.47 -3.20 -16.39
N PRO A 9 -18.40 -3.04 -17.19
CA PRO A 9 -17.41 -1.99 -16.94
C PRO A 9 -18.01 -0.59 -16.85
N SER A 10 -19.02 -0.28 -17.68
CA SER A 10 -19.73 1.02 -17.62
C SER A 10 -20.49 1.22 -16.32
N SER A 11 -21.11 0.17 -15.78
CA SER A 11 -21.80 0.24 -14.47
C SER A 11 -20.82 0.53 -13.34
N VAL A 12 -19.61 -0.05 -13.38
CA VAL A 12 -18.55 0.23 -12.40
C VAL A 12 -18.04 1.66 -12.56
N ALA A 13 -17.76 2.09 -13.79
CA ALA A 13 -17.33 3.47 -14.07
C ALA A 13 -18.35 4.50 -13.57
N MET A 14 -19.64 4.28 -13.84
CA MET A 14 -20.74 5.14 -13.35
C MET A 14 -20.70 5.25 -11.83
N ARG A 15 -20.47 4.14 -11.11
CA ARG A 15 -20.39 4.14 -9.66
C ARG A 15 -19.20 4.94 -9.13
N LEU A 16 -18.05 4.82 -9.79
CA LEU A 16 -16.86 5.62 -9.46
C LEU A 16 -17.10 7.12 -9.64
N VAL A 17 -17.82 7.52 -10.70
CA VAL A 17 -18.20 8.93 -10.92
C VAL A 17 -19.19 9.43 -9.87
N ASN A 18 -20.08 8.56 -9.34
CA ASN A 18 -20.92 8.89 -8.20
C ASN A 18 -20.10 9.12 -6.92
N TYR A 19 -19.10 8.28 -6.63
CA TYR A 19 -18.19 8.52 -5.51
C TYR A 19 -17.39 9.81 -5.67
N ALA A 20 -16.96 10.15 -6.89
CA ALA A 20 -16.24 11.40 -7.16
C ALA A 20 -17.05 12.65 -6.77
N SER A 21 -18.40 12.59 -6.80
CA SER A 21 -19.25 13.69 -6.36
C SER A 21 -19.32 13.85 -4.82
N LEU A 22 -18.83 12.87 -4.06
CA LEU A 22 -18.75 12.90 -2.61
C LEU A 22 -17.35 13.30 -2.10
N ASP A 23 -16.34 13.25 -2.97
CA ASP A 23 -14.94 13.47 -2.62
C ASP A 23 -14.59 14.97 -2.60
N PRO A 24 -14.34 15.57 -1.41
CA PRO A 24 -14.00 16.98 -1.29
C PRO A 24 -12.69 17.35 -2.03
N MET A 25 -11.73 16.40 -2.10
CA MET A 25 -10.46 16.63 -2.79
C MET A 25 -10.68 16.74 -4.30
N LEU A 26 -11.51 15.89 -4.87
CA LEU A 26 -11.87 15.97 -6.30
C LEU A 26 -12.69 17.22 -6.60
N GLN A 27 -13.61 17.59 -5.71
CA GLN A 27 -14.42 18.82 -5.84
C GLN A 27 -13.51 20.07 -5.83
N SER A 28 -12.51 20.14 -4.94
CA SER A 28 -11.55 21.25 -4.89
C SER A 28 -10.71 21.39 -6.16
N ARG A 29 -10.56 20.29 -6.93
CA ARG A 29 -9.90 20.26 -8.24
C ARG A 29 -10.86 20.53 -9.42
N GLY A 30 -12.11 20.89 -9.16
CA GLY A 30 -13.12 21.16 -10.18
C GLY A 30 -13.81 19.91 -10.74
N VAL A 31 -13.59 18.72 -10.18
CA VAL A 31 -14.25 17.48 -10.59
C VAL A 31 -15.56 17.35 -9.84
N GLN A 32 -16.69 17.59 -10.52
CA GLN A 32 -18.02 17.57 -9.87
C GLN A 32 -18.62 16.18 -9.68
N GLY A 33 -18.22 15.21 -10.53
CA GLY A 33 -18.83 13.88 -10.52
C GLY A 33 -20.30 13.88 -10.91
N LEU A 34 -21.03 12.80 -10.61
CA LEU A 34 -22.47 12.66 -10.86
C LEU A 34 -23.24 12.50 -9.56
N ALA A 35 -23.94 13.57 -9.16
CA ALA A 35 -24.69 13.60 -7.90
C ALA A 35 -25.93 12.69 -7.88
N GLY A 36 -26.56 12.40 -9.02
CA GLY A 36 -27.85 11.66 -9.10
C GLY A 36 -27.83 10.24 -8.55
N GLY A 37 -26.65 9.63 -8.36
CA GLY A 37 -26.48 8.32 -7.71
C GLY A 37 -25.67 8.36 -6.42
N ALA A 38 -25.25 9.54 -5.99
CA ALA A 38 -24.35 9.74 -4.85
C ALA A 38 -24.97 9.24 -3.53
N GLU A 39 -26.27 9.42 -3.33
CA GLU A 39 -26.94 9.00 -2.11
C GLU A 39 -26.79 7.50 -1.83
N LYS A 40 -26.79 6.66 -2.87
CA LYS A 40 -26.56 5.22 -2.75
C LYS A 40 -25.11 4.85 -2.41
N CYS A 41 -24.20 5.82 -2.52
CA CYS A 41 -22.78 5.66 -2.21
C CYS A 41 -22.43 6.26 -0.84
N ARG A 42 -23.30 7.14 -0.29
CA ARG A 42 -22.99 7.96 0.88
C ARG A 42 -22.63 7.13 2.10
N SER A 43 -23.42 6.12 2.46
CA SER A 43 -23.14 5.29 3.64
C SER A 43 -21.75 4.62 3.58
N TYR A 44 -21.39 4.09 2.41
CA TYR A 44 -20.06 3.50 2.20
C TYR A 44 -18.96 4.56 2.20
N TRP A 45 -19.25 5.76 1.64
CA TRP A 45 -18.30 6.87 1.68
C TRP A 45 -18.03 7.29 3.12
N ASP A 46 -19.07 7.51 3.91
CA ASP A 46 -18.95 7.95 5.29
C ASP A 46 -18.22 6.91 6.18
N GLU A 47 -18.43 5.60 5.90
CA GLU A 47 -17.76 4.51 6.61
C GLU A 47 -16.29 4.39 6.27
N PHE A 48 -15.91 4.51 4.98
CA PHE A 48 -14.58 4.10 4.50
C PHE A 48 -13.69 5.24 4.03
N SER A 49 -14.20 6.46 3.78
CA SER A 49 -13.39 7.55 3.20
C SER A 49 -12.18 7.94 4.07
N ASN A 50 -12.31 7.79 5.39
CA ASN A 50 -11.25 8.06 6.36
C ASN A 50 -10.69 6.80 7.03
N ASN A 51 -11.05 5.61 6.53
CA ASN A 51 -10.61 4.33 7.10
C ASN A 51 -10.19 3.36 5.99
N GLN A 52 -9.03 3.64 5.39
CA GLN A 52 -8.49 2.84 4.29
C GLN A 52 -8.12 1.42 4.74
N GLU A 53 -7.74 1.22 6.00
CA GLU A 53 -7.44 -0.11 6.54
C GLU A 53 -8.67 -1.01 6.53
N ALA A 54 -9.81 -0.50 6.99
CA ALA A 54 -11.07 -1.24 6.94
C ALA A 54 -11.54 -1.46 5.50
N LEU A 55 -11.43 -0.44 4.63
CA LEU A 55 -11.81 -0.55 3.22
C LEU A 55 -11.05 -1.65 2.51
N LEU A 56 -9.73 -1.70 2.63
CA LEU A 56 -8.91 -2.68 1.93
C LEU A 56 -9.19 -4.10 2.44
N PHE A 57 -9.33 -4.27 3.75
CA PHE A 57 -9.66 -5.57 4.32
C PHE A 57 -11.05 -6.06 3.87
N GLU A 58 -12.05 -5.19 3.89
CA GLU A 58 -13.39 -5.51 3.41
C GLU A 58 -13.40 -5.87 1.92
N CYS A 59 -12.63 -5.15 1.09
CA CYS A 59 -12.46 -5.50 -0.31
C CYS A 59 -11.88 -6.91 -0.49
N GLU A 60 -10.87 -7.31 0.31
CA GLU A 60 -10.31 -8.66 0.24
C GLU A 60 -11.29 -9.72 0.77
N ARG A 61 -12.09 -9.39 1.79
CA ARG A 61 -13.14 -10.27 2.29
C ARG A 61 -14.20 -10.53 1.21
N ILE A 62 -14.65 -9.49 0.53
CA ILE A 62 -15.61 -9.59 -0.57
C ILE A 62 -15.00 -10.38 -1.74
N ARG A 63 -13.75 -10.12 -2.12
CA ARG A 63 -13.07 -10.87 -3.19
C ARG A 63 -12.98 -12.36 -2.87
N ALA A 64 -12.56 -12.70 -1.65
CA ALA A 64 -12.49 -14.09 -1.20
C ALA A 64 -13.86 -14.78 -1.28
N SER A 65 -14.95 -14.09 -0.91
CA SER A 65 -16.30 -14.66 -1.02
C SER A 65 -16.71 -14.94 -2.47
N TYR A 66 -16.38 -14.09 -3.43
CA TYR A 66 -16.59 -14.35 -4.86
C TYR A 66 -15.72 -15.50 -5.39
N GLU A 67 -14.54 -15.70 -4.82
CA GLU A 67 -13.64 -16.82 -5.10
C GLU A 67 -14.04 -18.11 -4.36
N GLN A 68 -15.19 -18.11 -3.65
CA GLN A 68 -15.72 -19.22 -2.85
C GLN A 68 -14.75 -19.70 -1.75
N THR A 69 -14.02 -18.76 -1.16
CA THR A 69 -13.09 -19.03 -0.06
C THR A 69 -13.22 -17.96 1.03
N SER A 70 -12.48 -18.12 2.12
CA SER A 70 -12.36 -17.08 3.17
C SER A 70 -11.04 -16.31 3.02
N VAL A 71 -10.96 -15.12 3.63
CA VAL A 71 -9.71 -14.35 3.68
C VAL A 71 -8.60 -15.18 4.35
N GLU A 72 -8.91 -15.86 5.44
CA GLU A 72 -7.93 -16.69 6.14
C GLU A 72 -7.39 -17.85 5.26
N ASN A 73 -8.25 -18.49 4.47
CA ASN A 73 -7.82 -19.51 3.53
C ASN A 73 -7.00 -18.95 2.38
N LYS A 74 -7.43 -17.81 1.82
CA LYS A 74 -6.72 -17.11 0.73
C LYS A 74 -5.30 -16.67 1.14
N TYR A 75 -5.14 -16.26 2.38
CA TYR A 75 -3.87 -15.76 2.95
C TYR A 75 -3.24 -16.75 3.94
N ARG A 76 -3.56 -18.03 3.85
CA ARG A 76 -3.11 -19.08 4.79
C ARG A 76 -1.62 -19.05 5.06
N ASP A 77 -0.80 -18.96 4.01
CA ASP A 77 0.67 -18.97 4.16
C ASP A 77 1.20 -17.73 4.88
N LEU A 78 0.54 -16.60 4.69
CA LEU A 78 0.85 -15.34 5.38
C LEU A 78 0.45 -15.37 6.86
N LEU A 79 -0.58 -16.13 7.18
CA LEU A 79 -1.19 -16.18 8.52
C LEU A 79 -0.71 -17.35 9.37
N LYS A 80 0.14 -18.24 8.85
CA LYS A 80 0.62 -19.45 9.53
C LYS A 80 1.36 -19.19 10.83
N ASP A 81 1.98 -18.00 10.96
CA ASP A 81 2.74 -17.61 12.16
C ASP A 81 1.86 -16.95 13.24
N ILE A 82 0.55 -16.82 13.00
CA ILE A 82 -0.39 -16.33 14.02
C ILE A 82 -0.66 -17.50 14.98
N PRO A 83 -0.36 -17.35 16.29
CA PRO A 83 -0.58 -18.41 17.27
C PRO A 83 -2.05 -18.84 17.33
N ASP A 84 -2.30 -20.14 17.40
CA ASP A 84 -3.67 -20.70 17.54
C ASP A 84 -4.32 -20.29 18.89
N SER A 85 -3.50 -19.98 19.89
CA SER A 85 -3.96 -19.47 21.19
C SER A 85 -4.56 -18.05 21.11
N LEU A 86 -4.29 -17.31 20.02
CA LEU A 86 -4.85 -15.99 19.81
C LEU A 86 -6.25 -16.13 19.20
N VAL A 87 -7.27 -15.69 19.94
CA VAL A 87 -8.68 -15.84 19.56
C VAL A 87 -9.43 -14.49 19.63
N GLY A 88 -10.63 -14.46 19.07
CA GLY A 88 -11.52 -13.28 19.14
C GLY A 88 -10.97 -12.05 18.42
N GLU A 89 -11.21 -10.87 19.00
CA GLU A 89 -10.86 -9.58 18.40
C GLU A 89 -9.36 -9.40 18.15
N SER A 90 -8.52 -9.94 19.06
CA SER A 90 -7.06 -9.85 18.90
C SER A 90 -6.56 -10.62 17.67
N ARG A 91 -7.13 -11.82 17.42
CA ARG A 91 -6.84 -12.58 16.21
C ARG A 91 -7.33 -11.84 14.97
N ALA A 92 -8.59 -11.38 14.97
CA ALA A 92 -9.18 -10.66 13.85
C ALA A 92 -8.37 -9.41 13.47
N SER A 93 -7.94 -8.63 14.46
CA SER A 93 -7.09 -7.45 14.25
C SER A 93 -5.74 -7.81 13.62
N LEU A 94 -5.10 -8.89 14.08
CA LEU A 94 -3.81 -9.32 13.54
C LEU A 94 -3.95 -9.86 12.11
N VAL A 95 -5.01 -10.61 11.82
CA VAL A 95 -5.35 -11.05 10.45
C VAL A 95 -5.53 -9.84 9.53
N GLN A 96 -6.31 -8.85 9.95
CA GLN A 96 -6.52 -7.64 9.18
C GLN A 96 -5.20 -6.91 8.89
N ILE A 97 -4.36 -6.71 9.90
CA ILE A 97 -3.05 -6.05 9.74
C ILE A 97 -2.18 -6.80 8.71
N ARG A 98 -2.06 -8.11 8.83
CA ARG A 98 -1.24 -8.93 7.93
C ARG A 98 -1.74 -8.88 6.49
N VAL A 99 -3.05 -9.03 6.29
CA VAL A 99 -3.68 -8.95 4.96
C VAL A 99 -3.46 -7.57 4.35
N ASN A 100 -3.70 -6.50 5.12
CA ASN A 100 -3.51 -5.14 4.65
C ASN A 100 -2.05 -4.85 4.27
N GLN A 101 -1.09 -5.30 5.07
CA GLN A 101 0.34 -5.19 4.73
C GLN A 101 0.68 -5.90 3.41
N SER A 102 0.10 -7.08 3.18
CA SER A 102 0.27 -7.82 1.92
C SER A 102 -0.32 -7.06 0.72
N VAL A 103 -1.52 -6.50 0.89
CA VAL A 103 -2.19 -5.70 -0.16
C VAL A 103 -1.39 -4.43 -0.46
N PHE A 104 -0.97 -3.70 0.57
CA PHE A 104 -0.11 -2.52 0.42
C PHE A 104 1.16 -2.86 -0.38
N ARG A 105 1.85 -3.93 0.03
CA ARG A 105 3.04 -4.41 -0.68
C ARG A 105 2.75 -4.68 -2.16
N GLN A 106 1.67 -5.39 -2.47
CA GLN A 106 1.32 -5.70 -3.87
C GLN A 106 1.09 -4.43 -4.69
N ILE A 107 0.37 -3.44 -4.13
CA ILE A 107 0.09 -2.17 -4.81
C ILE A 107 1.37 -1.38 -5.03
N VAL A 108 2.21 -1.23 -4.00
CA VAL A 108 3.48 -0.49 -4.10
C VAL A 108 4.39 -1.13 -5.13
N LEU A 109 4.63 -2.44 -5.05
CA LEU A 109 5.48 -3.13 -6.02
C LEU A 109 4.96 -2.98 -7.46
N ALA A 110 3.64 -3.10 -7.66
CA ALA A 110 3.01 -2.91 -8.97
C ALA A 110 3.19 -1.49 -9.50
N ASN A 111 3.07 -0.46 -8.67
CA ASN A 111 3.28 0.93 -9.04
C ASN A 111 4.71 1.21 -9.53
N TYR A 112 5.69 0.46 -9.01
CA TYR A 112 7.10 0.53 -9.41
C TYR A 112 7.48 -0.51 -10.49
N GLY A 113 6.50 -1.20 -11.09
CA GLY A 113 6.76 -2.23 -12.11
C GLY A 113 7.59 -3.39 -11.58
N TYR A 114 7.48 -3.70 -10.27
CA TYR A 114 8.25 -4.73 -9.57
C TYR A 114 9.77 -4.51 -9.67
N LYS A 115 10.21 -3.26 -9.57
CA LYS A 115 11.63 -2.89 -9.58
C LYS A 115 11.97 -1.97 -8.42
N CYS A 116 13.15 -2.17 -7.85
CA CYS A 116 13.70 -1.25 -6.87
C CYS A 116 13.90 0.14 -7.48
N ALA A 117 13.39 1.18 -6.83
CA ALA A 117 13.48 2.56 -7.31
C ALA A 117 14.91 3.07 -7.45
N LEU A 118 15.87 2.50 -6.72
CA LEU A 118 17.27 2.93 -6.71
C LEU A 118 18.17 2.02 -7.56
N SER A 119 18.11 0.71 -7.38
CA SER A 119 19.01 -0.23 -8.04
C SER A 119 18.46 -0.89 -9.29
N GLY A 120 17.15 -0.78 -9.54
CA GLY A 120 16.51 -1.51 -10.63
C GLY A 120 16.41 -3.04 -10.43
N ILE A 121 16.81 -3.58 -9.28
CA ILE A 121 16.62 -5.01 -8.95
C ILE A 121 15.12 -5.35 -9.08
N ASP A 122 14.81 -6.44 -9.81
CA ASP A 122 13.46 -6.89 -10.12
C ASP A 122 13.17 -8.34 -9.64
N ILE A 123 13.92 -8.79 -8.64
CA ILE A 123 13.70 -10.08 -7.97
C ILE A 123 12.69 -9.85 -6.83
N PRO A 124 11.44 -10.36 -6.91
CA PRO A 124 10.39 -10.06 -5.93
C PRO A 124 10.76 -10.35 -4.47
N ASP A 125 11.54 -11.41 -4.23
CA ASP A 125 11.97 -11.81 -2.88
C ASP A 125 12.96 -10.83 -2.24
N LEU A 126 13.63 -10.03 -3.05
CA LEU A 126 14.55 -8.97 -2.61
C LEU A 126 13.90 -7.60 -2.51
N LEU A 127 12.65 -7.44 -2.94
CA LEU A 127 11.95 -6.17 -2.91
C LEU A 127 11.16 -5.99 -1.61
N VAL A 128 11.10 -4.77 -1.14
CA VAL A 128 10.33 -4.34 0.03
C VAL A 128 9.47 -3.14 -0.35
N ALA A 129 8.24 -3.09 0.16
CA ALA A 129 7.40 -1.90 0.11
C ALA A 129 7.67 -1.08 1.38
N SER A 130 8.63 -0.17 1.30
CA SER A 130 9.02 0.72 2.40
C SER A 130 8.01 1.83 2.58
N HIS A 131 7.65 2.16 3.83
CA HIS A 131 6.84 3.34 4.14
C HIS A 131 7.73 4.58 4.25
N VAL A 132 7.34 5.66 3.57
CA VAL A 132 8.04 6.96 3.67
C VAL A 132 7.74 7.59 5.03
N ILE A 133 6.47 7.71 5.40
CA ILE A 133 6.04 8.03 6.76
C ILE A 133 5.90 6.72 7.52
N PRO A 134 6.63 6.51 8.62
CA PRO A 134 6.60 5.26 9.36
C PRO A 134 5.20 4.81 9.77
N TRP A 135 4.94 3.51 9.75
CA TRP A 135 3.66 2.91 10.12
C TRP A 135 3.10 3.39 11.46
N SER A 136 3.99 3.64 12.42
CA SER A 136 3.61 4.08 13.78
C SER A 136 3.20 5.53 13.87
N GLU A 137 3.60 6.38 12.92
CA GLU A 137 3.42 7.83 13.03
C GLU A 137 2.08 8.31 12.52
N ASN A 138 1.56 7.71 11.44
CA ASN A 138 0.29 8.16 10.85
C ASN A 138 -0.57 6.98 10.38
N ALA A 139 -1.64 6.70 11.11
CA ALA A 139 -2.57 5.60 10.78
C ALA A 139 -3.27 5.81 9.42
N GLN A 140 -3.53 7.05 9.01
CA GLN A 140 -4.21 7.35 7.74
C GLN A 140 -3.31 7.10 6.53
N GLU A 141 -1.98 7.19 6.71
CA GLU A 141 -1.01 6.99 5.65
C GLU A 141 -0.55 5.54 5.51
N ARG A 142 -0.92 4.66 6.43
CA ARG A 142 -0.47 3.26 6.43
C ARG A 142 -0.81 2.51 5.15
N MET A 143 -2.01 2.75 4.61
CA MET A 143 -2.50 2.06 3.41
C MET A 143 -2.48 2.94 2.17
N ASN A 144 -1.97 4.18 2.29
CA ASN A 144 -1.82 5.08 1.15
C ASN A 144 -0.64 4.64 0.27
N PRO A 145 -0.87 4.19 -0.99
CA PRO A 145 0.24 3.76 -1.85
C PRO A 145 1.23 4.86 -2.21
N LYS A 146 0.84 6.15 -2.05
CA LYS A 146 1.75 7.29 -2.24
C LYS A 146 2.76 7.42 -1.10
N ASN A 147 2.47 6.81 0.06
CA ASN A 147 3.39 6.69 1.18
C ASN A 147 4.31 5.47 1.06
N GLY A 148 4.33 4.80 -0.09
CA GLY A 148 5.12 3.61 -0.33
C GLY A 148 6.17 3.80 -1.41
N ILE A 149 7.38 3.28 -1.18
CA ILE A 149 8.46 3.20 -2.16
C ILE A 149 8.94 1.76 -2.27
N CYS A 150 9.16 1.28 -3.51
CA CYS A 150 9.73 -0.05 -3.75
C CYS A 150 11.25 0.00 -3.68
N LEU A 151 11.82 -0.61 -2.66
CA LEU A 151 13.27 -0.69 -2.46
C LEU A 151 13.74 -2.13 -2.42
N SER A 152 15.01 -2.38 -2.75
CA SER A 152 15.64 -3.65 -2.40
C SER A 152 15.93 -3.70 -0.89
N SER A 153 16.07 -4.89 -0.33
CA SER A 153 16.28 -5.10 1.10
C SER A 153 17.48 -4.31 1.67
N LEU A 154 18.52 -4.07 0.86
CA LEU A 154 19.65 -3.25 1.27
C LEU A 154 19.24 -1.79 1.45
N TYR A 155 18.56 -1.22 0.46
CA TYR A 155 18.18 0.20 0.50
C TYR A 155 17.01 0.47 1.43
N ASP A 156 16.08 -0.47 1.57
CA ASP A 156 15.05 -0.45 2.61
C ASP A 156 15.69 -0.34 3.99
N LYS A 157 16.67 -1.19 4.27
CA LYS A 157 17.37 -1.14 5.55
C LYS A 157 18.18 0.13 5.75
N ALA A 158 18.80 0.64 4.69
CA ALA A 158 19.53 1.92 4.74
C ALA A 158 18.57 3.09 4.99
N PHE A 159 17.39 3.08 4.37
CA PHE A 159 16.34 4.07 4.55
C PHE A 159 15.78 4.05 5.97
N ASP A 160 15.37 2.88 6.46
CA ASP A 160 14.87 2.68 7.83
C ASP A 160 15.86 3.15 8.92
N LYS A 161 17.15 3.04 8.64
CA LYS A 161 18.20 3.46 9.56
C LYS A 161 18.64 4.93 9.39
N GLY A 162 17.96 5.67 8.51
CA GLY A 162 18.29 7.05 8.20
C GLY A 162 19.70 7.22 7.59
N LEU A 163 20.24 6.17 6.94
CA LEU A 163 21.51 6.25 6.23
C LEU A 163 21.33 6.91 4.87
N ILE A 164 20.17 6.68 4.23
CA ILE A 164 19.72 7.39 3.04
C ILE A 164 18.37 8.04 3.30
N SER A 165 18.07 9.08 2.54
CA SER A 165 16.78 9.78 2.50
C SER A 165 16.56 10.31 1.10
N PHE A 166 15.44 11.02 0.89
CA PHE A 166 15.09 11.64 -0.39
C PHE A 166 14.82 13.13 -0.19
N SER A 167 15.31 13.94 -1.13
CA SER A 167 14.93 15.36 -1.20
C SER A 167 13.55 15.54 -1.83
N ASP A 168 13.00 16.77 -1.73
CA ASP A 168 11.75 17.14 -2.40
C ASP A 168 11.83 17.03 -3.94
N GLN A 169 13.04 16.99 -4.50
CA GLN A 169 13.31 16.78 -5.92
C GLN A 169 13.57 15.29 -6.26
N TYR A 170 13.28 14.38 -5.34
CA TYR A 170 13.48 12.93 -5.49
C TYR A 170 14.95 12.50 -5.69
N HIS A 171 15.92 13.29 -5.24
CA HIS A 171 17.31 12.89 -5.22
C HIS A 171 17.64 12.15 -3.91
N VAL A 172 18.49 11.15 -4.00
CA VAL A 172 18.98 10.42 -2.84
C VAL A 172 19.92 11.34 -2.04
N MET A 173 19.72 11.38 -0.74
CA MET A 173 20.57 12.08 0.22
C MET A 173 21.22 11.06 1.15
N PHE A 174 22.52 11.19 1.35
CA PHE A 174 23.29 10.37 2.28
C PHE A 174 23.50 11.07 3.61
N SER A 175 23.30 10.36 4.71
CA SER A 175 23.64 10.85 6.04
C SER A 175 25.16 11.07 6.18
N SER A 176 25.56 11.92 7.13
CA SER A 176 26.98 12.11 7.46
C SER A 176 27.66 10.79 7.81
N ARG A 177 26.98 9.94 8.58
CA ARG A 177 27.47 8.61 8.95
C ARG A 177 27.75 7.69 7.76
N LEU A 178 26.95 7.76 6.70
CA LEU A 178 27.22 6.98 5.48
C LEU A 178 28.34 7.63 4.67
N LYS A 179 28.40 8.96 4.61
CA LYS A 179 29.45 9.73 3.91
C LYS A 179 30.85 9.49 4.46
N GLU A 180 31.00 9.14 5.72
CA GLU A 180 32.29 8.75 6.32
C GLU A 180 32.91 7.50 5.65
N ASN A 181 32.11 6.79 4.85
CA ASN A 181 32.53 5.59 4.14
C ASN A 181 32.82 5.85 2.64
N VAL A 182 32.75 7.07 2.18
CA VAL A 182 33.17 7.44 0.82
C VAL A 182 34.64 7.06 0.61
N GLY A 183 34.94 6.49 -0.56
CA GLY A 183 36.27 5.96 -0.88
C GLY A 183 36.51 4.50 -0.49
N LYS A 184 35.57 3.84 0.19
CA LYS A 184 35.61 2.39 0.41
C LYS A 184 34.98 1.67 -0.78
N ASP A 185 35.51 0.51 -1.15
CA ASP A 185 35.06 -0.28 -2.30
C ASP A 185 33.56 -0.57 -2.29
N TYR A 186 33.01 -0.96 -1.13
CA TYR A 186 31.58 -1.23 -1.02
C TYR A 186 30.70 0.04 -1.16
N PHE A 187 31.23 1.23 -0.80
CA PHE A 187 30.49 2.47 -1.01
C PHE A 187 30.39 2.75 -2.51
N ALA A 188 31.51 2.67 -3.24
CA ALA A 188 31.54 2.84 -4.69
C ALA A 188 30.65 1.80 -5.41
N GLN A 189 30.56 0.59 -4.88
CA GLN A 189 29.76 -0.48 -5.49
C GLN A 189 28.27 -0.32 -5.25
N TYR A 190 27.84 0.09 -4.03
CA TYR A 190 26.45 0.01 -3.62
C TYR A 190 25.75 1.36 -3.44
N PHE A 191 26.48 2.44 -3.25
CA PHE A 191 25.88 3.76 -2.95
C PHE A 191 26.21 4.85 -3.97
N ASP A 192 27.39 4.85 -4.61
CA ASP A 192 27.67 5.81 -5.68
C ASP A 192 26.76 5.70 -6.91
N PRO A 193 26.24 4.51 -7.30
CA PRO A 193 25.38 4.38 -8.48
C PRO A 193 23.95 4.86 -8.30
N ILE A 194 23.50 5.23 -7.08
CA ILE A 194 22.11 5.59 -6.78
C ILE A 194 21.86 7.08 -6.59
#